data_80998d080cd85e864d4406a587483813
#
_entry.id   80998d080cd85e864d4406a587483813
#
_cell.length_a   1.000
_cell.length_b   1.000
_cell.length_c   1.000
_cell.angle_alpha   90.00
_cell.angle_beta   90.00
_cell.angle_gamma   90.00
#
_symmetry.space_group_name_H-M   'P 1'
#
loop_
_entity.id
_entity.type
_entity.pdbx_description
1 polymer ?
#
loop_
_entity_poly.entity_id
_entity_poly.type
_entity_poly.pdbx_seq_one_letter_code
_entity_poly.pdbx_strand_id
1 'polypeptide(L)' 'MIEMQYYDFICRNKTGELVIFEYQIFEPRRNNIQWVGCEWRNQGVYEIGKPITDEYLLKEYEYLTWEDDPIKITRI' A
#
# COMPACT_ATOMS: atom_id res chain seq x y z
N MET A 1 25.47 5.54 -11.42
CA MET A 1 24.18 6.03 -10.89
C MET A 1 23.28 4.85 -10.58
N ILE A 2 22.76 4.82 -9.38
CA ILE A 2 21.85 3.75 -8.97
C ILE A 2 20.43 4.23 -9.21
N GLU A 3 19.70 3.53 -10.06
CA GLU A 3 18.30 3.81 -10.29
C GLU A 3 17.46 3.20 -9.16
N MET A 4 16.60 4.01 -8.58
CA MET A 4 15.68 3.53 -7.56
C MET A 4 14.49 2.85 -8.22
N GLN A 5 14.16 1.66 -7.74
CA GLN A 5 12.96 0.96 -8.21
C GLN A 5 11.78 1.34 -7.32
N TYR A 6 10.71 1.79 -7.95
CA TYR A 6 9.47 2.17 -7.26
C TYR A 6 8.40 1.12 -7.47
N TYR A 7 7.56 0.98 -6.46
CA TYR A 7 6.46 0.02 -6.46
C TYR A 7 5.18 0.69 -6.01
N ASP A 8 4.06 0.13 -6.45
CA ASP A 8 2.77 0.41 -5.82
C ASP A 8 2.44 -0.77 -4.93
N PHE A 9 1.77 -0.50 -3.82
CA PHE A 9 1.31 -1.56 -2.92
C PHE A 9 -0.18 -1.42 -2.67
N ILE A 10 -0.89 -2.53 -2.78
CA ILE A 10 -2.32 -2.58 -2.49
C ILE A 10 -2.52 -3.41 -1.23
N CYS A 11 -3.25 -2.85 -0.28
CA CYS A 11 -3.45 -3.44 1.04
C CYS A 11 -4.91 -3.35 1.45
N ARG A 12 -5.34 -4.30 2.29
CA ARG A 12 -6.65 -4.23 2.94
C ARG A 12 -6.45 -3.83 4.40
N ASN A 13 -7.05 -2.73 4.81
CA ASN A 13 -7.03 -2.31 6.21
C ASN A 13 -7.95 -3.20 7.05
N LYS A 14 -7.72 -3.23 8.36
CA LYS A 14 -8.52 -4.03 9.28
C LYS A 14 -10.00 -3.64 9.24
N THR A 15 -10.28 -2.39 8.93
CA THR A 15 -11.63 -1.87 8.78
C THR A 15 -12.35 -2.33 7.51
N GLY A 16 -11.64 -3.02 6.62
CA GLY A 16 -12.19 -3.50 5.35
C GLY A 16 -11.89 -2.60 4.16
N GLU A 17 -11.29 -1.45 4.39
CA GLU A 17 -10.97 -0.50 3.32
C GLU A 17 -9.78 -1.00 2.49
N LEU A 18 -9.93 -0.96 1.17
CA LEU A 18 -8.84 -1.27 0.24
C LEU A 18 -8.10 0.01 -0.10
N VAL A 19 -6.78 0.02 0.07
CA VAL A 19 -5.98 1.23 -0.14
C VAL A 19 -4.79 0.94 -1.05
N ILE A 20 -4.27 1.99 -1.66
CA ILE A 20 -3.08 1.92 -2.50
C ILE A 20 -2.02 2.91 -2.01
N PHE A 21 -0.77 2.46 -2.03
CA PHE A 21 0.40 3.30 -1.79
C PHE A 21 1.18 3.38 -3.10
N GLU A 22 1.23 4.56 -3.68
CA GLU A 22 1.89 4.76 -4.98
C GLU A 22 3.32 5.27 -4.82
N TYR A 23 4.20 4.87 -5.74
CA TYR A 23 5.60 5.31 -5.79
C TYR A 23 6.36 5.07 -4.49
N GLN A 24 6.26 3.85 -3.97
CA GLN A 24 6.93 3.48 -2.74
C GLN A 24 8.24 2.75 -3.01
N ILE A 25 9.24 3.01 -2.19
CA ILE A 25 10.50 2.26 -2.19
C ILE A 25 10.41 1.11 -1.21
N PHE A 26 9.79 1.37 -0.06
CA PHE A 26 9.66 0.40 1.01
C PHE A 26 8.23 -0.10 1.15
N GLU A 27 8.10 -1.35 1.56
CA GLU A 27 6.82 -1.96 1.84
C GLU A 27 6.09 -1.24 2.98
N PRO A 28 4.76 -1.05 2.87
CA PRO A 28 3.98 -0.51 3.99
C PRO A 28 4.03 -1.45 5.20
N ARG A 29 3.77 -0.90 6.37
CA ARG A 29 3.72 -1.65 7.62
C ARG A 29 2.35 -1.56 8.25
N ARG A 30 2.01 -2.55 9.05
CA ARG A 30 0.75 -2.54 9.81
C ARG A 30 0.92 -1.79 11.11
N ASN A 31 -0.10 -1.01 11.46
CA ASN A 31 -0.31 -0.62 12.84
C ASN A 31 -1.50 -1.43 13.38
N ASN A 32 -2.23 -0.93 14.39
CA ASN A 32 -3.31 -1.71 15.00
C ASN A 32 -4.55 -1.86 14.12
N ILE A 33 -4.76 -0.95 13.17
CA ILE A 33 -6.00 -0.89 12.40
C ILE A 33 -5.81 -0.68 10.90
N GLN A 34 -4.62 -0.30 10.47
CA GLN A 34 -4.40 0.04 9.06
C GLN A 34 -2.95 -0.15 8.65
N TRP A 35 -2.74 -0.18 7.35
CA TRP A 35 -1.42 -0.12 6.76
C TRP A 35 -0.96 1.32 6.67
N VAL A 36 0.33 1.55 6.91
CA VAL A 36 0.95 2.86 6.79
C VAL A 36 2.19 2.76 5.92
N GLY A 37 2.37 3.71 5.03
CA GLY A 37 3.56 3.81 4.21
C GLY A 37 4.69 4.46 5.00
N CYS A 38 5.92 4.06 4.68
CA CYS A 38 7.11 4.63 5.31
C CYS A 38 7.92 5.37 4.25
N GLU A 39 8.02 6.68 4.40
CA GLU A 39 8.85 7.49 3.53
C GLU A 39 10.23 7.62 4.14
N TRP A 40 11.24 7.15 3.42
CA TRP A 40 12.60 7.11 3.92
C TRP A 40 13.22 8.50 4.16
N ARG A 41 12.70 9.51 3.48
CA ARG A 41 13.22 10.87 3.58
C ARG A 41 12.82 11.59 4.87
N ASN A 42 11.70 11.21 5.44
CA ASN A 42 11.15 11.83 6.63
C ASN A 42 10.90 10.76 7.68
N GLN A 43 11.94 10.44 8.42
CA GLN A 43 11.82 9.45 9.50
C GLN A 43 10.75 9.91 10.49
N GLY A 44 9.77 9.05 10.72
CA GLY A 44 8.67 9.32 11.62
C GLY A 44 7.42 9.89 10.96
N VAL A 45 7.47 10.19 9.68
CA VAL A 45 6.29 10.58 8.92
C VAL A 45 5.74 9.36 8.19
N TYR A 46 4.49 9.03 8.46
CA TYR A 46 3.84 7.87 7.85
C TYR A 46 2.75 8.33 6.92
N GLU A 47 2.73 7.74 5.73
CA GLU A 47 1.72 8.01 4.73
C GLU A 47 0.55 7.06 4.94
N ILE A 48 -0.67 7.61 4.84
CA ILE A 48 -1.89 6.81 4.87
C ILE A 48 -2.20 6.41 3.43
N GLY A 49 -2.60 5.17 3.22
CA GLY A 49 -2.96 4.69 1.90
C GLY A 49 -4.15 5.44 1.32
N LYS A 50 -4.12 5.64 0.02
CA LYS A 50 -5.20 6.28 -0.71
C LYS A 50 -6.33 5.28 -0.92
N PRO A 51 -7.57 5.60 -0.52
CA PRO A 51 -8.69 4.68 -0.74
C PRO A 51 -8.90 4.38 -2.22
N ILE A 52 -9.09 3.12 -2.53
CA ILE A 52 -9.42 2.67 -3.88
C ILE A 52 -10.93 2.76 -4.05
N THR A 53 -11.38 3.56 -5.02
CA THR A 53 -12.79 3.75 -5.31
C THR A 53 -13.21 3.14 -6.65
N ASP A 54 -12.25 2.74 -7.47
CA ASP A 54 -12.50 2.11 -8.75
C ASP A 54 -13.14 0.73 -8.54
N GLU A 55 -14.35 0.55 -9.05
CA GLU A 55 -15.11 -0.69 -8.89
C GLU A 55 -14.40 -1.90 -9.48
N TYR A 56 -13.69 -1.70 -10.56
CA TYR A 56 -12.95 -2.78 -11.20
C TYR A 56 -11.83 -3.30 -10.30
N LEU A 57 -11.07 -2.38 -9.71
CA LEU A 57 -9.99 -2.75 -8.77
C LEU A 57 -10.54 -3.33 -7.48
N LEU A 58 -11.64 -2.79 -6.97
CA LEU A 58 -12.28 -3.33 -5.77
C LEU A 58 -12.69 -4.79 -5.97
N LYS A 59 -13.20 -5.11 -7.14
CA LYS A 59 -13.60 -6.47 -7.49
C LYS A 59 -12.39 -7.37 -7.69
N GLU A 60 -11.36 -6.87 -8.37
CA GLU A 60 -10.16 -7.66 -8.65
C GLU A 60 -9.46 -8.09 -7.37
N TYR A 61 -9.45 -7.24 -6.36
CA TYR A 61 -8.78 -7.51 -5.09
C TYR A 61 -9.74 -7.84 -3.94
N GLU A 62 -10.96 -8.26 -4.24
CA GLU A 62 -11.93 -8.60 -3.20
C GLU A 62 -11.49 -9.76 -2.32
N TYR A 63 -10.60 -10.64 -2.81
CA TYR A 63 -10.05 -11.76 -2.05
C TYR A 63 -9.02 -11.32 -1.00
N LEU A 64 -8.45 -10.11 -1.15
CA LEU A 64 -7.39 -9.62 -0.27
C LEU A 64 -7.95 -9.27 1.10
N THR A 65 -7.30 -9.76 2.16
CA THR A 65 -7.74 -9.53 3.53
C THR A 65 -6.70 -8.74 4.33
N TRP A 66 -7.09 -8.32 5.52
CA TRP A 66 -6.18 -7.68 6.46
C TRP A 66 -4.97 -8.56 6.81
N GLU A 67 -5.17 -9.88 6.80
CA GLU A 67 -4.13 -10.85 7.15
C GLU A 67 -3.10 -11.05 6.04
N ASP A 68 -3.42 -10.64 4.82
CA ASP A 68 -2.54 -10.84 3.68
C ASP A 68 -1.47 -9.76 3.60
N ASP A 69 -0.33 -10.14 3.03
CA ASP A 69 0.73 -9.19 2.72
C ASP A 69 0.30 -8.25 1.60
N PRO A 70 0.91 -7.06 1.50
CA PRO A 70 0.62 -6.14 0.41
C PRO A 70 0.85 -6.78 -0.96
N ILE A 71 -0.01 -6.45 -1.90
CA ILE A 71 0.21 -6.79 -3.30
C ILE A 71 1.20 -5.78 -3.86
N LYS A 72 2.33 -6.26 -4.33
CA LYS A 72 3.42 -5.44 -4.85
C LYS A 72 3.34 -5.36 -6.36
N ILE A 73 3.25 -4.15 -6.88
CA ILE A 73 3.20 -3.90 -8.32
C ILE A 73 4.40 -3.05 -8.69
N THR A 74 5.24 -3.59 -9.58
CA THR A 74 6.44 -2.88 -10.03
C THR A 74 6.06 -1.76 -10.98
N ARG A 75 6.58 -0.57 -10.73
CA ARG A 75 6.42 0.56 -11.66
C ARG A 75 7.62 0.61 -12.59
N ILE A 76 7.31 0.82 -13.84
CA ILE A 76 8.33 0.92 -14.88
C ILE A 76 8.61 2.39 -15.17
#